data_d98fbc0af97cb03900e7277f712a081b
#
_entry.id   d98fbc0af97cb03900e7277f712a081b
#
_cell.length_a   1.000
_cell.length_b   1.000
_cell.length_c   1.000
_cell.angle_alpha   90.00
_cell.angle_beta   90.00
_cell.angle_gamma   90.00
#
_symmetry.space_group_name_H-M   'P 1'
#
loop_
_entity.id
_entity.type
_entity.pdbx_description
1 polymer ?
#
loop_
_entity_poly.entity_id
_entity_poly.type
_entity_poly.pdbx_seq_one_letter_code
_entity_poly.pdbx_strand_id
1 'polypeptide(L)'
;MELLQDAEFDLESYISAEIARAFGVAEEQAFCVGTGANQPTGIFTANGGAVGVTAAAASTVTADELISLIYALKSPYRRNAKFLMNDATVSAIRKLKDGNGVYLWQPALQAGQPDKLLGFDLVTSPYVPTMETGALPIAFGDFNNYWIGDRMGR
;
A
#
# COMPACT_ATOMS: atom_id res chain seq x y z
N MET A 1 -25.02 0.20 34.37
CA MET A 1 -25.80 -0.88 33.73
C MET A 1 -27.01 -0.36 32.94
N GLU A 2 -27.48 0.84 33.14
CA GLU A 2 -28.65 1.40 32.45
C GLU A 2 -28.45 1.75 30.99
N LEU A 3 -27.26 2.18 30.58
CA LEU A 3 -26.96 2.53 29.18
C LEU A 3 -27.02 1.34 28.19
N LEU A 4 -26.87 0.11 28.67
CA LEU A 4 -26.98 -1.10 27.88
C LEU A 4 -28.41 -1.55 27.60
N GLN A 5 -29.36 -1.11 28.44
CA GLN A 5 -30.78 -1.47 28.32
C GLN A 5 -31.60 -0.47 27.52
N ASP A 6 -31.12 0.76 27.37
CA ASP A 6 -31.84 1.87 26.72
C ASP A 6 -31.29 2.17 25.29
N ALA A 7 -30.28 1.45 24.82
CA ALA A 7 -29.75 1.67 23.50
C ALA A 7 -30.66 1.01 22.44
N GLU A 8 -31.19 1.80 21.51
CA GLU A 8 -31.98 1.37 20.35
C GLU A 8 -31.18 0.54 19.35
N PHE A 9 -29.87 0.39 19.58
CA PHE A 9 -28.93 -0.44 18.76
C PHE A 9 -28.15 -1.39 19.67
N ASP A 10 -27.72 -2.51 19.10
CA ASP A 10 -26.89 -3.51 19.78
C ASP A 10 -25.49 -2.96 20.07
N LEU A 11 -25.30 -2.43 21.27
CA LEU A 11 -24.06 -1.82 21.73
C LEU A 11 -22.90 -2.84 21.79
N GLU A 12 -23.17 -4.10 22.08
CA GLU A 12 -22.16 -5.15 22.14
C GLU A 12 -21.57 -5.45 20.75
N SER A 13 -22.44 -5.60 19.75
CA SER A 13 -22.02 -5.76 18.35
C SER A 13 -21.26 -4.54 17.84
N TYR A 14 -21.70 -3.33 18.19
CA TYR A 14 -21.02 -2.10 17.82
C TYR A 14 -19.59 -2.02 18.41
N ILE A 15 -19.45 -2.26 19.72
CA ILE A 15 -18.14 -2.24 20.38
C ILE A 15 -17.23 -3.31 19.80
N SER A 16 -17.73 -4.54 19.57
CA SER A 16 -16.95 -5.62 18.97
C SER A 16 -16.46 -5.25 17.58
N ALA A 17 -17.30 -4.65 16.75
CA ALA A 17 -16.93 -4.20 15.41
C ALA A 17 -15.88 -3.08 15.44
N GLU A 18 -16.02 -2.11 16.36
CA GLU A 18 -15.03 -1.02 16.51
C GLU A 18 -13.68 -1.53 17.02
N ILE A 19 -13.67 -2.49 17.95
CA ILE A 19 -12.44 -3.12 18.41
C ILE A 19 -11.77 -3.89 17.26
N ALA A 20 -12.52 -4.69 16.50
CA ALA A 20 -11.98 -5.43 15.35
C ALA A 20 -11.41 -4.47 14.29
N ARG A 21 -12.10 -3.36 14.02
CA ARG A 21 -11.62 -2.32 13.12
C ARG A 21 -10.32 -1.67 13.62
N ALA A 22 -10.25 -1.34 14.91
CA ALA A 22 -9.05 -0.73 15.50
C ALA A 22 -7.84 -1.67 15.45
N PHE A 23 -8.04 -2.97 15.69
CA PHE A 23 -6.98 -3.97 15.52
C PHE A 23 -6.52 -4.08 14.08
N GLY A 24 -7.45 -4.18 13.12
CA GLY A 24 -7.09 -4.25 11.69
C GLY A 24 -6.30 -3.03 11.22
N VAL A 25 -6.66 -1.83 11.67
CA VAL A 25 -5.92 -0.59 11.38
C VAL A 25 -4.50 -0.64 11.96
N ALA A 26 -4.36 -1.05 13.23
CA ALA A 26 -3.06 -1.14 13.88
C ALA A 26 -2.15 -2.19 13.23
N GLU A 27 -2.70 -3.33 12.83
CA GLU A 27 -1.99 -4.38 12.11
C GLU A 27 -1.55 -3.91 10.71
N GLU A 28 -2.44 -3.29 9.94
CA GLU A 28 -2.10 -2.74 8.62
C GLU A 28 -0.95 -1.73 8.72
N GLN A 29 -1.02 -0.81 9.68
CA GLN A 29 0.04 0.14 9.92
C GLN A 29 1.37 -0.55 10.27
N ALA A 30 1.32 -1.56 11.14
CA ALA A 30 2.51 -2.30 11.54
C ALA A 30 3.11 -3.12 10.38
N PHE A 31 2.30 -3.71 9.52
CA PHE A 31 2.78 -4.43 8.33
C PHE A 31 3.34 -3.49 7.26
N CYS A 32 2.87 -2.25 7.19
CA CYS A 32 3.44 -1.25 6.27
C CYS A 32 4.77 -0.70 6.78
N VAL A 33 4.80 -0.16 8.00
CA VAL A 33 5.92 0.67 8.50
C VAL A 33 6.49 0.23 9.85
N GLY A 34 6.10 -0.93 10.35
CA GLY A 34 6.57 -1.44 11.63
C GLY A 34 8.09 -1.59 11.71
N THR A 35 8.66 -1.28 12.86
CA THR A 35 10.12 -1.23 13.09
C THR A 35 10.75 -2.59 13.41
N GLY A 36 9.95 -3.62 13.68
CA GLY A 36 10.42 -4.93 14.15
C GLY A 36 10.69 -5.01 15.67
N ALA A 37 10.50 -3.92 16.42
CA ALA A 37 10.63 -3.90 17.87
C ALA A 37 9.24 -3.96 18.52
N ASN A 38 8.88 -5.09 19.11
CA ASN A 38 7.54 -5.39 19.66
C ASN A 38 6.38 -5.30 18.64
N GLN A 39 6.70 -5.25 17.38
CA GLN A 39 5.77 -5.21 16.24
C GLN A 39 6.45 -5.85 15.02
N PRO A 40 5.71 -6.28 14.00
CA PRO A 40 6.28 -6.85 12.79
C PRO A 40 7.21 -5.85 12.08
N THR A 41 8.12 -6.38 11.27
CA THR A 41 8.93 -5.55 10.37
C THR A 41 8.10 -5.20 9.14
N GLY A 42 7.89 -3.91 8.91
CA GLY A 42 7.08 -3.42 7.80
C GLY A 42 7.77 -3.57 6.44
N ILE A 43 6.97 -3.72 5.39
CA ILE A 43 7.44 -3.85 4.00
C ILE A 43 8.21 -2.60 3.55
N PHE A 44 7.76 -1.41 3.97
CA PHE A 44 8.34 -0.12 3.59
C PHE A 44 9.46 0.35 4.52
N THR A 45 10.15 -0.59 5.15
CA THR A 45 11.32 -0.30 5.99
C THR A 45 12.59 -0.81 5.32
N ALA A 46 13.75 -0.26 5.70
CA ALA A 46 15.05 -0.68 5.19
C ALA A 46 15.33 -2.19 5.40
N ASN A 47 14.72 -2.79 6.42
CA ASN A 47 14.85 -4.22 6.76
C ASN A 47 13.72 -5.08 6.19
N GLY A 48 12.82 -4.51 5.41
CA GLY A 48 11.65 -5.22 4.83
C GLY A 48 11.99 -6.26 3.75
N GLY A 49 13.26 -6.41 3.41
CA GLY A 49 13.74 -7.43 2.46
C GLY A 49 13.48 -7.11 0.99
N ALA A 50 12.91 -5.96 0.67
CA ALA A 50 12.69 -5.54 -0.70
C ALA A 50 13.98 -5.07 -1.38
N VAL A 51 14.11 -5.32 -2.70
CA VAL A 51 15.17 -4.75 -3.52
C VAL A 51 14.77 -3.33 -3.89
N GLY A 52 15.53 -2.34 -3.43
CA GLY A 52 15.26 -0.93 -3.72
C GLY A 52 15.66 -0.53 -5.13
N VAL A 53 14.81 0.25 -5.80
CA VAL A 53 15.17 1.07 -6.95
C VAL A 53 15.18 2.52 -6.48
N THR A 54 16.31 3.20 -6.68
CA THR A 54 16.44 4.60 -6.22
C THR A 54 15.93 5.55 -7.30
N ALA A 55 15.00 6.43 -6.92
CA ALA A 55 14.55 7.50 -7.80
C ALA A 55 15.61 8.60 -7.90
N ALA A 56 15.67 9.28 -9.03
CA ALA A 56 16.61 10.38 -9.26
C ALA A 56 16.27 11.64 -8.44
N ALA A 57 15.00 11.82 -8.08
CA ALA A 57 14.52 12.94 -7.31
C ALA A 57 13.79 12.50 -6.02
N ALA A 58 13.93 13.28 -4.96
CA ALA A 58 13.45 12.91 -3.63
C ALA A 58 11.91 12.91 -3.47
N SER A 59 11.21 13.71 -4.28
CA SER A 59 9.75 13.94 -4.13
C SER A 59 8.97 13.75 -5.41
N THR A 60 9.60 13.26 -6.48
CA THR A 60 8.94 13.03 -7.76
C THR A 60 9.38 11.69 -8.33
N VAL A 61 8.47 11.03 -9.03
CA VAL A 61 8.71 9.76 -9.72
C VAL A 61 8.47 9.99 -11.21
N THR A 62 9.33 9.43 -12.03
CA THR A 62 9.21 9.46 -13.49
C THR A 62 8.61 8.16 -14.03
N ALA A 63 8.09 8.20 -15.25
CA ALA A 63 7.57 7.00 -15.91
C ALA A 63 8.67 5.92 -16.10
N ASP A 64 9.91 6.36 -16.41
CA ASP A 64 11.04 5.46 -16.60
C ASP A 64 11.44 4.74 -15.32
N GLU A 65 11.32 5.41 -14.16
CA GLU A 65 11.58 4.80 -12.85
C GLU A 65 10.53 3.75 -12.50
N LEU A 66 9.26 3.98 -12.83
CA LEU A 66 8.20 2.98 -12.67
C LEU A 66 8.45 1.75 -13.55
N ILE A 67 8.88 1.95 -14.79
CA ILE A 67 9.27 0.87 -15.70
C ILE A 67 10.46 0.12 -15.10
N SER A 68 11.48 0.82 -14.63
CA SER A 68 12.67 0.22 -14.01
C SER A 68 12.30 -0.61 -12.76
N LEU A 69 11.35 -0.15 -11.96
CA LEU A 69 10.84 -0.88 -10.80
C LEU A 69 10.18 -2.21 -11.21
N ILE A 70 9.39 -2.21 -12.29
CA ILE A 70 8.77 -3.44 -12.83
C ILE A 70 9.85 -4.43 -13.26
N TYR A 71 10.88 -3.96 -13.95
CA TYR A 71 11.94 -4.83 -14.47
C TYR A 71 12.95 -5.26 -13.40
N ALA A 72 13.04 -4.58 -12.27
CA ALA A 72 13.82 -5.03 -11.13
C ALA A 72 13.26 -6.34 -10.52
N LEU A 73 11.94 -6.57 -10.65
CA LEU A 73 11.34 -7.83 -10.24
C LEU A 73 11.59 -8.92 -11.28
N LYS A 74 12.02 -10.12 -10.82
CA LYS A 74 12.25 -11.28 -11.70
C LYS A 74 10.96 -11.73 -12.39
N SER A 75 11.06 -12.13 -13.66
CA SER A 75 9.95 -12.48 -14.55
C SER A 75 8.91 -13.45 -13.95
N PRO A 76 9.26 -14.53 -13.22
CA PRO A 76 8.26 -15.44 -12.66
C PRO A 76 7.29 -14.79 -11.68
N TYR A 77 7.74 -13.78 -10.93
CA TYR A 77 6.95 -13.09 -9.91
C TYR A 77 6.10 -11.95 -10.46
N ARG A 78 6.33 -11.51 -11.71
CA ARG A 78 5.56 -10.41 -12.33
C ARG A 78 4.12 -10.78 -12.66
N ARG A 79 3.80 -12.07 -12.83
CA ARG A 79 2.46 -12.50 -13.28
C ARG A 79 1.35 -12.09 -12.34
N ASN A 80 1.61 -12.14 -11.02
CA ASN A 80 0.64 -11.82 -9.97
C ASN A 80 1.05 -10.56 -9.20
N ALA A 81 2.03 -9.80 -9.73
CA ALA A 81 2.52 -8.61 -9.07
C ALA A 81 1.47 -7.51 -9.08
N LYS A 82 1.46 -6.72 -8.00
CA LYS A 82 0.61 -5.55 -7.82
C LYS A 82 1.45 -4.39 -7.34
N PHE A 83 0.97 -3.18 -7.62
CA PHE A 83 1.48 -1.98 -6.98
C PHE A 83 0.78 -1.75 -5.65
N LEU A 84 1.55 -1.32 -4.65
CA LEU A 84 1.05 -0.86 -3.36
C LEU A 84 1.67 0.50 -3.07
N MET A 85 0.83 1.53 -2.87
CA MET A 85 1.28 2.89 -2.64
C MET A 85 0.21 3.73 -1.92
N ASN A 86 0.62 4.91 -1.46
CA ASN A 86 -0.30 5.88 -0.88
C ASN A 86 -1.13 6.58 -1.97
N ASP A 87 -2.35 6.98 -1.66
CA ASP A 87 -3.25 7.69 -2.57
C ASP A 87 -2.67 9.02 -3.07
N ALA A 88 -1.92 9.73 -2.22
CA ALA A 88 -1.17 10.93 -2.62
C ALA A 88 -0.13 10.63 -3.71
N THR A 89 0.55 9.48 -3.61
CA THR A 89 1.51 9.01 -4.63
C THR A 89 0.80 8.68 -5.93
N VAL A 90 -0.35 8.00 -5.87
CA VAL A 90 -1.20 7.73 -7.05
C VAL A 90 -1.59 9.03 -7.75
N SER A 91 -2.05 10.01 -6.98
CA SER A 91 -2.41 11.35 -7.53
C SER A 91 -1.24 12.02 -8.23
N ALA A 92 -0.02 11.92 -7.69
CA ALA A 92 1.18 12.47 -8.30
C ALA A 92 1.52 11.76 -9.62
N ILE A 93 1.47 10.41 -9.64
CA ILE A 93 1.72 9.61 -10.84
C ILE A 93 0.68 9.91 -11.93
N ARG A 94 -0.59 10.07 -11.57
CA ARG A 94 -1.66 10.46 -12.51
C ARG A 94 -1.43 11.81 -13.18
N LYS A 95 -0.72 12.71 -12.52
CA LYS A 95 -0.40 14.05 -13.06
C LYS A 95 0.83 14.07 -13.96
N LEU A 96 1.50 12.94 -14.15
CA LEU A 96 2.64 12.85 -15.08
C LEU A 96 2.16 13.11 -16.52
N LYS A 97 2.88 13.99 -17.20
CA LYS A 97 2.60 14.40 -18.58
C LYS A 97 3.82 14.10 -19.46
N ASP A 98 3.55 13.90 -20.74
CA ASP A 98 4.58 13.85 -21.77
C ASP A 98 5.08 15.26 -22.13
N GLY A 99 6.06 15.34 -23.04
CA GLY A 99 6.62 16.61 -23.56
C GLY A 99 5.59 17.50 -24.28
N ASN A 100 4.42 16.97 -24.64
CA ASN A 100 3.31 17.68 -25.29
C ASN A 100 2.20 18.10 -24.31
N GLY A 101 2.36 17.79 -23.01
CA GLY A 101 1.38 18.11 -21.97
C GLY A 101 0.23 17.10 -21.84
N VAL A 102 0.29 15.96 -22.52
CA VAL A 102 -0.72 14.90 -22.43
C VAL A 102 -0.42 14.02 -21.23
N TYR A 103 -1.45 13.65 -20.46
CA TYR A 103 -1.31 12.74 -19.33
C TYR A 103 -0.89 11.36 -19.80
N LEU A 104 0.18 10.83 -19.22
CA LEU A 104 0.73 9.51 -19.56
C LEU A 104 -0.16 8.36 -19.09
N TRP A 105 -0.85 8.52 -17.97
CA TRP A 105 -1.77 7.55 -17.43
C TRP A 105 -3.22 7.98 -17.60
N GLN A 106 -3.97 7.22 -18.37
CA GLN A 106 -5.40 7.37 -18.51
C GLN A 106 -6.09 6.26 -17.70
N PRO A 107 -6.81 6.61 -16.63
CA PRO A 107 -7.56 5.60 -15.86
C PRO A 107 -8.68 5.01 -16.71
N ALA A 108 -9.05 3.76 -16.42
CA ALA A 108 -10.21 3.15 -17.05
C ALA A 108 -11.48 3.97 -16.75
N LEU A 109 -12.14 4.46 -17.78
CA LEU A 109 -13.40 5.21 -17.66
C LEU A 109 -14.60 4.34 -17.29
N GLN A 110 -14.41 3.01 -17.21
CA GLN A 110 -15.46 2.07 -16.83
C GLN A 110 -15.55 1.92 -15.31
N ALA A 111 -16.69 2.29 -14.76
CA ALA A 111 -17.01 2.07 -13.36
C ALA A 111 -16.93 0.58 -13.01
N GLY A 112 -16.21 0.24 -11.93
CA GLY A 112 -16.11 -1.13 -11.42
C GLY A 112 -14.86 -1.91 -11.86
N GLN A 113 -13.99 -1.38 -12.69
CA GLN A 113 -12.68 -1.99 -12.93
C GLN A 113 -11.63 -1.40 -11.97
N PRO A 114 -10.80 -2.25 -11.34
CA PRO A 114 -9.70 -1.75 -10.52
C PRO A 114 -8.73 -0.92 -11.37
N ASP A 115 -8.21 0.15 -10.79
CA ASP A 115 -7.20 0.97 -11.44
C ASP A 115 -5.97 0.14 -11.77
N LYS A 116 -5.51 0.22 -13.01
CA LYS A 116 -4.30 -0.46 -13.48
C LYS A 116 -3.22 0.55 -13.84
N LEU A 117 -2.03 0.35 -13.30
CA LEU A 117 -0.85 1.09 -13.64
C LEU A 117 0.08 0.21 -14.46
N LEU A 118 0.40 0.60 -15.69
CA LEU A 118 1.25 -0.17 -16.62
C LEU A 118 0.82 -1.65 -16.80
N GLY A 119 -0.50 -1.91 -16.71
CA GLY A 119 -1.09 -3.25 -16.87
C GLY A 119 -1.19 -4.08 -15.59
N PHE A 120 -0.66 -3.60 -14.46
CA PHE A 120 -0.73 -4.26 -13.16
C PHE A 120 -1.78 -3.63 -12.25
N ASP A 121 -2.38 -4.44 -11.39
CA ASP A 121 -3.37 -3.96 -10.43
C ASP A 121 -2.73 -3.02 -9.41
N LEU A 122 -3.47 -2.00 -9.00
CA LEU A 122 -3.06 -1.02 -8.02
C LEU A 122 -3.88 -1.18 -6.74
N VAL A 123 -3.18 -1.26 -5.62
CA VAL A 123 -3.75 -1.25 -4.27
C VAL A 123 -3.27 0.00 -3.56
N THR A 124 -4.16 0.69 -2.88
CA THR A 124 -3.81 1.87 -2.08
C THR A 124 -3.96 1.59 -0.60
N SER A 125 -3.05 2.13 0.21
CA SER A 125 -3.16 2.14 1.66
C SER A 125 -2.71 3.49 2.20
N PRO A 126 -3.42 4.06 3.17
CA PRO A 126 -3.08 5.33 3.80
C PRO A 126 -1.81 5.25 4.65
N TYR A 127 -1.39 4.04 5.05
CA TYR A 127 -0.22 3.81 5.91
C TYR A 127 1.09 3.63 5.14
N VAL A 128 1.03 3.58 3.81
CA VAL A 128 2.24 3.62 2.97
C VAL A 128 2.83 5.03 3.03
N PRO A 129 4.16 5.17 3.23
CA PRO A 129 4.83 6.45 3.23
C PRO A 129 4.55 7.26 1.96
N THR A 130 4.44 8.56 2.10
CA THR A 130 4.36 9.49 0.97
C THR A 130 5.75 9.70 0.34
N MET A 131 5.78 10.37 -0.82
CA MET A 131 7.03 10.68 -1.50
C MET A 131 7.82 11.76 -0.75
N GLU A 132 8.80 11.31 0.03
CA GLU A 132 9.72 12.16 0.81
C GLU A 132 11.14 11.63 0.67
N THR A 133 12.13 12.48 1.03
CA THR A 133 13.55 12.08 1.00
C THR A 133 13.80 10.89 1.90
N GLY A 134 14.29 9.79 1.35
CA GLY A 134 14.60 8.57 2.08
C GLY A 134 13.41 7.66 2.38
N ALA A 135 12.20 8.03 1.95
CA ALA A 135 11.02 7.19 2.06
C ALA A 135 10.97 6.14 0.93
N LEU A 136 10.22 5.07 1.18
CA LEU A 136 9.89 4.04 0.21
C LEU A 136 8.39 4.16 -0.14
N PRO A 137 8.01 5.02 -1.11
CA PRO A 137 6.59 5.35 -1.34
C PRO A 137 5.85 4.35 -2.21
N ILE A 138 6.56 3.44 -2.89
CA ILE A 138 5.99 2.50 -3.85
C ILE A 138 6.58 1.12 -3.63
N ALA A 139 5.73 0.11 -3.44
CA ALA A 139 6.12 -1.29 -3.53
C ALA A 139 5.50 -1.93 -4.76
N PHE A 140 6.27 -2.79 -5.44
CA PHE A 140 5.81 -3.60 -6.56
C PHE A 140 6.27 -5.03 -6.37
N GLY A 141 5.34 -5.97 -6.33
CA GLY A 141 5.67 -7.37 -6.11
C GLY A 141 4.46 -8.29 -6.05
N ASP A 142 4.74 -9.59 -5.98
CA ASP A 142 3.74 -10.61 -5.69
C ASP A 142 3.62 -10.79 -4.18
N PHE A 143 2.62 -10.13 -3.59
CA PHE A 143 2.36 -10.14 -2.15
C PHE A 143 1.88 -11.50 -1.62
N ASN A 144 1.56 -12.47 -2.47
CA ASN A 144 1.29 -13.84 -2.02
C ASN A 144 2.52 -14.52 -1.42
N ASN A 145 3.71 -14.00 -1.69
CA ASN A 145 4.96 -14.47 -1.10
C ASN A 145 5.29 -13.77 0.24
N TYR A 146 4.45 -12.86 0.71
CA TYR A 146 4.59 -12.24 2.02
C TYR A 146 3.87 -13.09 3.07
N TRP A 147 4.61 -13.58 4.05
CA TRP A 147 4.09 -14.48 5.08
C TRP A 147 3.97 -13.74 6.41
N ILE A 148 2.79 -13.81 7.00
CA ILE A 148 2.52 -13.29 8.35
C ILE A 148 2.50 -14.48 9.29
N GLY A 149 3.39 -14.48 10.28
CA GLY A 149 3.46 -15.51 11.30
C GLY A 149 2.85 -15.02 12.60
N ASP A 150 1.67 -15.55 12.95
CA ASP A 150 1.05 -15.27 14.24
C ASP A 150 1.49 -16.30 15.29
N ARG A 151 1.91 -15.80 16.44
CA ARG A 151 2.19 -16.66 17.59
C ARG A 151 0.88 -16.92 18.34
N MET A 152 0.27 -18.08 18.09
CA MET A 152 -0.88 -18.53 18.87
C MET A 152 -0.49 -18.74 20.34
N GLY A 153 -1.18 -18.05 21.22
CA GLY A 153 -1.18 -18.34 22.66
C GLY A 153 -0.27 -17.44 23.49
N ARG A 154 -0.83 -16.40 23.98
CA ARG A 154 -0.63 -15.87 25.33
C ARG A 154 -1.97 -15.83 26.02
#